data_16289e3431ad8b2599d6ee01d86851e6
#
_entry.id   16289e3431ad8b2599d6ee01d86851e6
#
_cell.length_a   1.000
_cell.length_b   1.000
_cell.length_c   1.000
_cell.angle_alpha   90.00
_cell.angle_beta   90.00
_cell.angle_gamma   90.00
#
_symmetry.space_group_name_H-M   'P 1'
#
loop_
_entity.id
_entity.type
_entity.pdbx_description
1 polymer ?
#
loop_
_entity_poly.entity_id
_entity_poly.type
_entity_poly.pdbx_seq_one_letter_code
_entity_poly.pdbx_strand_id
1 'polypeptide(L)'
;MDLHNCLQLTFPELEQFFSNRLTPYALTLIRLFPHPDFVLASTRTKIKNKLINETRKKISANRAEQKADQIIHYAQCAYPAVEKDSIHCQKTIYYAELLQDLLEQKEALATQMIKKAEGSPCFLLYQTFPGIGALTAALLLGELGDITRFKTHKQLNAFVG
;
A
#
# COMPACT_ATOMS: atom_id res chain seq x y z
N MET A 1 -18.17 -1.39 5.81
CA MET A 1 -17.96 -1.57 4.35
C MET A 1 -16.54 -1.07 4.07
N ASP A 2 -15.71 -1.83 3.43
CA ASP A 2 -14.29 -1.52 3.16
C ASP A 2 -14.02 -1.46 1.65
N LEU A 3 -12.78 -1.14 1.26
CA LEU A 3 -12.38 -1.05 -0.15
C LEU A 3 -12.66 -2.35 -0.91
N HIS A 4 -12.42 -3.51 -0.29
CA HIS A 4 -12.67 -4.81 -0.90
C HIS A 4 -14.13 -4.97 -1.30
N ASN A 5 -15.05 -4.73 -0.36
CA ASN A 5 -16.50 -4.85 -0.62
C ASN A 5 -16.97 -3.86 -1.70
N CYS A 6 -16.41 -2.64 -1.72
CA CYS A 6 -16.71 -1.69 -2.79
C CYS A 6 -16.23 -2.20 -4.16
N LEU A 7 -15.00 -2.72 -4.23
CA LEU A 7 -14.42 -3.26 -5.47
C LEU A 7 -15.20 -4.46 -5.99
N GLN A 8 -15.67 -5.36 -5.11
CA GLN A 8 -16.50 -6.50 -5.49
C GLN A 8 -17.81 -6.08 -6.17
N LEU A 9 -18.32 -4.90 -5.87
CA LEU A 9 -19.53 -4.35 -6.50
C LEU A 9 -19.23 -3.58 -7.80
N THR A 10 -18.09 -2.89 -7.85
CA THR A 10 -17.77 -1.95 -8.92
C THR A 10 -16.88 -2.53 -10.02
N PHE A 11 -15.82 -3.25 -9.65
CA PHE A 11 -14.87 -3.85 -10.59
C PHE A 11 -14.11 -5.04 -9.97
N PRO A 12 -14.80 -6.18 -9.74
CA PRO A 12 -14.22 -7.34 -9.06
C PRO A 12 -12.99 -7.91 -9.78
N GLU A 13 -12.97 -7.90 -11.12
CA GLU A 13 -11.87 -8.46 -11.91
C GLU A 13 -10.57 -7.66 -11.74
N LEU A 14 -10.66 -6.38 -11.37
CA LEU A 14 -9.48 -5.56 -11.11
C LEU A 14 -8.64 -6.09 -9.93
N GLU A 15 -9.25 -6.79 -8.98
CA GLU A 15 -8.52 -7.40 -7.88
C GLU A 15 -7.53 -8.49 -8.33
N GLN A 16 -7.84 -9.20 -9.39
CA GLN A 16 -6.96 -10.24 -9.96
C GLN A 16 -5.69 -9.66 -10.58
N PHE A 17 -5.70 -8.35 -10.86
CA PHE A 17 -4.55 -7.63 -11.40
C PHE A 17 -3.43 -7.41 -10.36
N PHE A 18 -3.75 -7.50 -9.08
CA PHE A 18 -2.83 -7.21 -7.99
C PHE A 18 -2.56 -8.43 -7.12
N SER A 19 -1.29 -8.69 -6.82
CA SER A 19 -0.91 -9.63 -5.75
C SER A 19 -1.19 -9.04 -4.35
N ASN A 20 -1.12 -7.71 -4.23
CA ASN A 20 -1.46 -6.96 -3.01
C ASN A 20 -2.15 -5.66 -3.37
N ARG A 21 -3.37 -5.47 -2.89
CA ARG A 21 -4.22 -4.27 -3.11
C ARG A 21 -3.75 -3.04 -2.34
N LEU A 22 -3.02 -3.23 -1.26
CA LEU A 22 -2.52 -2.15 -0.39
C LEU A 22 -1.16 -1.61 -0.82
N THR A 23 -0.84 -1.69 -2.11
CA THR A 23 0.34 -1.02 -2.67
C THR A 23 -0.06 0.36 -3.22
N PRO A 24 0.82 1.37 -3.15
CA PRO A 24 0.53 2.69 -3.75
C PRO A 24 0.14 2.59 -5.22
N TYR A 25 0.75 1.64 -5.96
CA TYR A 25 0.41 1.37 -7.35
C TYR A 25 -1.02 0.85 -7.52
N ALA A 26 -1.42 -0.15 -6.73
CA ALA A 26 -2.76 -0.72 -6.80
C ALA A 26 -3.83 0.31 -6.44
N LEU A 27 -3.62 1.05 -5.36
CA LEU A 27 -4.54 2.10 -4.92
C LEU A 27 -4.69 3.21 -5.97
N THR A 28 -3.59 3.62 -6.63
CA THR A 28 -3.64 4.56 -7.75
C THR A 28 -4.51 4.04 -8.89
N LEU A 29 -4.36 2.76 -9.28
CA LEU A 29 -5.18 2.17 -10.35
C LEU A 29 -6.67 2.07 -9.97
N ILE A 30 -6.95 1.65 -8.74
CA ILE A 30 -8.32 1.57 -8.22
C ILE A 30 -8.98 2.96 -8.25
N ARG A 31 -8.25 4.00 -7.83
CA ARG A 31 -8.73 5.39 -7.90
C ARG A 31 -8.98 5.86 -9.32
N LEU A 32 -8.09 5.54 -10.26
CA LEU A 32 -8.20 5.96 -11.67
C LEU A 32 -9.29 5.23 -12.45
N PHE A 33 -9.53 3.97 -12.07
CA PHE A 33 -10.45 3.07 -12.76
C PHE A 33 -11.37 2.33 -11.77
N PRO A 34 -12.25 3.05 -11.06
CA PRO A 34 -13.14 2.45 -10.07
C PRO A 34 -14.23 1.57 -10.69
N HIS A 35 -14.45 1.63 -12.01
CA HIS A 35 -15.44 0.85 -12.76
C HIS A 35 -14.90 0.52 -14.16
N PRO A 36 -15.25 -0.64 -14.75
CA PRO A 36 -14.77 -1.03 -16.07
C PRO A 36 -15.11 -0.02 -17.18
N ASP A 37 -16.23 0.66 -17.11
CA ASP A 37 -16.63 1.68 -18.10
C ASP A 37 -15.63 2.83 -18.21
N PHE A 38 -14.96 3.22 -17.13
CA PHE A 38 -13.90 4.25 -17.18
C PHE A 38 -12.69 3.78 -17.99
N VAL A 39 -12.41 2.49 -17.99
CA VAL A 39 -11.37 1.88 -18.80
C VAL A 39 -11.81 1.84 -20.25
N LEU A 40 -13.01 1.31 -20.52
CA LEU A 40 -13.55 1.11 -21.88
C LEU A 40 -13.82 2.43 -22.60
N ALA A 41 -14.14 3.50 -21.87
CA ALA A 41 -14.28 4.85 -22.42
C ALA A 41 -12.91 5.53 -22.72
N SER A 42 -11.80 4.91 -22.32
CA SER A 42 -10.45 5.45 -22.48
C SER A 42 -9.72 4.72 -23.62
N THR A 43 -8.91 5.46 -24.40
CA THR A 43 -8.03 4.82 -25.38
C THR A 43 -6.82 4.16 -24.67
N ARG A 44 -6.26 3.11 -25.27
CA ARG A 44 -5.04 2.42 -24.81
C ARG A 44 -3.91 3.41 -24.47
N THR A 45 -3.71 4.42 -25.32
CA THR A 45 -2.69 5.45 -25.12
C THR A 45 -2.99 6.32 -23.90
N LYS A 46 -4.24 6.69 -23.66
CA LYS A 46 -4.64 7.47 -22.47
C LYS A 46 -4.41 6.67 -21.19
N ILE A 47 -4.77 5.38 -21.19
CA ILE A 47 -4.53 4.48 -20.03
C ILE A 47 -3.03 4.37 -19.77
N LYS A 48 -2.21 4.06 -20.79
CA LYS A 48 -0.75 4.02 -20.70
C LYS A 48 -0.16 5.30 -20.09
N ASN A 49 -0.56 6.46 -20.61
CA ASN A 49 -0.05 7.75 -20.13
C ASN A 49 -0.46 8.02 -18.67
N LYS A 50 -1.69 7.70 -18.27
CA LYS A 50 -2.13 7.76 -16.87
C LYS A 50 -1.26 6.86 -15.98
N LEU A 51 -0.97 5.62 -16.40
CA LEU A 51 -0.12 4.71 -15.67
C LEU A 51 1.31 5.27 -15.47
N ILE A 52 1.87 5.92 -16.50
CA ILE A 52 3.21 6.51 -16.41
C ILE A 52 3.23 7.74 -15.49
N ASN A 53 2.22 8.60 -15.59
CA ASN A 53 2.21 9.90 -14.93
C ASN A 53 1.75 9.83 -13.47
N GLU A 54 0.79 8.96 -13.16
CA GLU A 54 0.12 8.91 -11.86
C GLU A 54 0.77 7.89 -10.90
N THR A 55 1.60 6.97 -11.39
CA THR A 55 2.25 6.00 -10.51
C THR A 55 3.56 6.56 -9.95
N ARG A 56 3.76 6.47 -8.63
CA ARG A 56 4.97 6.95 -7.93
C ARG A 56 6.27 6.34 -8.47
N LYS A 57 6.26 5.06 -8.81
CA LYS A 57 7.42 4.39 -9.42
C LYS A 57 7.28 4.49 -10.94
N LYS A 58 8.21 5.21 -11.57
CA LYS A 58 8.29 5.28 -13.02
C LYS A 58 8.35 3.87 -13.60
N ILE A 59 7.30 3.49 -14.31
CA ILE A 59 7.27 2.25 -15.09
C ILE A 59 7.74 2.55 -16.51
N SER A 60 8.47 1.60 -17.12
CA SER A 60 8.88 1.75 -18.52
C SER A 60 7.64 1.79 -19.44
N ALA A 61 7.77 2.49 -20.58
CA ALA A 61 6.70 2.60 -21.55
C ALA A 61 6.15 1.23 -22.01
N ASN A 62 7.02 0.25 -22.21
CA ASN A 62 6.66 -1.12 -22.58
C ASN A 62 5.82 -1.81 -21.49
N ARG A 63 6.22 -1.67 -20.22
CA ARG A 63 5.46 -2.21 -19.10
C ARG A 63 4.11 -1.53 -18.92
N ALA A 64 4.06 -0.20 -19.10
CA ALA A 64 2.80 0.54 -19.03
C ALA A 64 1.83 0.12 -20.14
N GLU A 65 2.35 -0.20 -21.31
CA GLU A 65 1.58 -0.67 -22.45
C GLU A 65 0.98 -2.07 -22.20
N GLN A 66 1.80 -3.01 -21.75
CA GLN A 66 1.33 -4.35 -21.34
C GLN A 66 0.28 -4.29 -20.23
N LYS A 67 0.49 -3.40 -19.24
CA LYS A 67 -0.47 -3.19 -18.16
C LYS A 67 -1.77 -2.56 -18.64
N ALA A 68 -1.71 -1.64 -19.61
CA ALA A 68 -2.90 -1.06 -20.24
C ALA A 68 -3.71 -2.14 -20.97
N ASP A 69 -3.06 -3.02 -21.72
CA ASP A 69 -3.73 -4.14 -22.40
C ASP A 69 -4.40 -5.09 -21.42
N GLN A 70 -3.73 -5.42 -20.32
CA GLN A 70 -4.29 -6.26 -19.25
C GLN A 70 -5.54 -5.64 -18.61
N ILE A 71 -5.49 -4.34 -18.27
CA ILE A 71 -6.63 -3.64 -17.66
C ILE A 71 -7.82 -3.59 -18.65
N ILE A 72 -7.56 -3.33 -19.93
CA ILE A 72 -8.60 -3.33 -20.96
C ILE A 72 -9.24 -4.72 -21.07
N HIS A 73 -8.42 -5.77 -21.06
CA HIS A 73 -8.93 -7.14 -21.09
C HIS A 73 -9.82 -7.47 -19.88
N TYR A 74 -9.38 -7.12 -18.66
CA TYR A 74 -10.21 -7.28 -17.47
C TYR A 74 -11.51 -6.49 -17.54
N ALA A 75 -11.47 -5.25 -18.06
CA ALA A 75 -12.67 -4.43 -18.20
C ALA A 75 -13.66 -5.00 -19.24
N GLN A 76 -13.17 -5.64 -20.31
CA GLN A 76 -14.02 -6.30 -21.29
C GLN A 76 -14.71 -7.57 -20.76
N CYS A 77 -14.10 -8.24 -19.79
CA CYS A 77 -14.62 -9.44 -19.17
C CYS A 77 -15.38 -9.16 -17.85
N ALA A 78 -15.46 -7.90 -17.45
CA ALA A 78 -16.02 -7.53 -16.17
C ALA A 78 -17.56 -7.52 -16.14
N TYR A 79 -18.10 -7.95 -15.01
CA TYR A 79 -19.54 -7.93 -14.72
C TYR A 79 -19.80 -7.16 -13.42
N PRO A 80 -19.77 -5.81 -13.44
CA PRO A 80 -20.04 -5.00 -12.26
C PRO A 80 -21.48 -5.19 -11.78
N ALA A 81 -21.68 -5.20 -10.47
CA ALA A 81 -23.01 -5.30 -9.87
C ALA A 81 -23.73 -3.95 -9.79
N VAL A 82 -23.05 -2.85 -10.05
CA VAL A 82 -23.56 -1.48 -9.97
C VAL A 82 -23.14 -0.69 -11.22
N GLU A 83 -23.84 0.40 -11.48
CA GLU A 83 -23.49 1.31 -12.58
C GLU A 83 -22.33 2.23 -12.22
N LYS A 84 -21.66 2.79 -13.26
CA LYS A 84 -20.48 3.69 -13.11
C LYS A 84 -20.77 4.94 -12.26
N ASP A 85 -22.00 5.43 -12.28
CA ASP A 85 -22.42 6.63 -11.56
C ASP A 85 -22.89 6.32 -10.11
N SER A 86 -22.78 5.07 -9.70
CA SER A 86 -23.16 4.62 -8.36
C SER A 86 -22.30 5.27 -7.27
N ILE A 87 -22.91 5.48 -6.10
CA ILE A 87 -22.23 5.89 -4.87
C ILE A 87 -21.09 4.92 -4.49
N HIS A 88 -21.16 3.66 -4.92
CA HIS A 88 -20.11 2.68 -4.65
C HIS A 88 -18.80 3.01 -5.40
N CYS A 89 -18.89 3.57 -6.61
CA CYS A 89 -17.68 4.05 -7.33
C CYS A 89 -17.04 5.23 -6.59
N GLN A 90 -17.84 6.17 -6.08
CA GLN A 90 -17.31 7.29 -5.28
C GLN A 90 -16.67 6.79 -3.97
N LYS A 91 -17.29 5.80 -3.30
CA LYS A 91 -16.71 5.16 -2.11
C LYS A 91 -15.41 4.43 -2.43
N THR A 92 -15.31 3.76 -3.59
CA THR A 92 -14.08 3.09 -4.03
C THR A 92 -12.95 4.10 -4.19
N ILE A 93 -13.20 5.24 -4.83
CA ILE A 93 -12.22 6.33 -4.96
C ILE A 93 -11.80 6.84 -3.57
N TYR A 94 -12.79 7.18 -2.73
CA TYR A 94 -12.54 7.70 -1.38
C TYR A 94 -11.68 6.76 -0.53
N TYR A 95 -11.99 5.46 -0.51
CA TYR A 95 -11.19 4.49 0.26
C TYR A 95 -9.79 4.30 -0.33
N ALA A 96 -9.63 4.36 -1.65
CA ALA A 96 -8.33 4.28 -2.28
C ALA A 96 -7.44 5.49 -1.90
N GLU A 97 -7.98 6.69 -1.91
CA GLU A 97 -7.31 7.93 -1.49
C GLU A 97 -6.96 7.89 0.00
N LEU A 98 -7.92 7.55 0.85
CA LEU A 98 -7.69 7.43 2.30
C LEU A 98 -6.57 6.44 2.63
N LEU A 99 -6.56 5.30 1.97
CA LEU A 99 -5.51 4.28 2.18
C LEU A 99 -4.14 4.75 1.66
N GLN A 100 -4.10 5.53 0.57
CA GLN A 100 -2.85 6.14 0.10
C GLN A 100 -2.29 7.10 1.14
N ASP A 101 -3.11 7.99 1.68
CA ASP A 101 -2.71 8.95 2.71
C ASP A 101 -2.21 8.25 3.98
N LEU A 102 -2.91 7.19 4.41
CA LEU A 102 -2.51 6.39 5.56
C LEU A 102 -1.16 5.67 5.34
N LEU A 103 -0.91 5.16 4.14
CA LEU A 103 0.39 4.56 3.79
C LEU A 103 1.51 5.61 3.84
N GLU A 104 1.27 6.82 3.34
CA GLU A 104 2.24 7.92 3.40
C GLU A 104 2.53 8.34 4.83
N GLN A 105 1.50 8.50 5.65
CA GLN A 105 1.65 8.82 7.08
C GLN A 105 2.42 7.72 7.81
N LYS A 106 2.13 6.44 7.53
CA LYS A 106 2.86 5.31 8.11
C LYS A 106 4.35 5.35 7.75
N GLU A 107 4.69 5.60 6.48
CA GLU A 107 6.09 5.72 6.04
C GLU A 107 6.80 6.91 6.68
N ALA A 108 6.13 8.05 6.79
CA ALA A 108 6.66 9.24 7.43
C ALA A 108 6.93 9.01 8.92
N LEU A 109 5.99 8.38 9.64
CA LEU A 109 6.15 8.04 11.05
C LEU A 109 7.28 7.04 11.26
N ALA A 110 7.37 5.99 10.43
CA ALA A 110 8.46 5.03 10.49
C ALA A 110 9.84 5.70 10.33
N THR A 111 9.95 6.63 9.37
CA THR A 111 11.17 7.41 9.15
C THR A 111 11.53 8.27 10.36
N GLN A 112 10.53 8.93 10.96
CA GLN A 112 10.74 9.74 12.18
C GLN A 112 11.17 8.89 13.37
N MET A 113 10.58 7.71 13.54
CA MET A 113 10.94 6.77 14.60
C MET A 113 12.40 6.32 14.46
N ILE A 114 12.81 5.91 13.26
CA ILE A 114 14.19 5.51 12.98
C ILE A 114 15.15 6.66 13.31
N LYS A 115 14.87 7.87 12.79
CA LYS A 115 15.70 9.05 13.03
C LYS A 115 15.87 9.37 14.52
N LYS A 116 14.82 9.21 15.32
CA LYS A 116 14.90 9.40 16.78
C LYS A 116 15.70 8.31 17.46
N ALA A 117 15.66 7.09 16.95
CA ALA A 117 16.36 5.94 17.51
C ALA A 117 17.87 5.92 17.21
N GLU A 118 18.31 6.50 16.06
CA GLU A 118 19.70 6.47 15.59
C GLU A 118 20.73 7.01 16.58
N GLY A 119 20.32 7.90 17.50
CA GLY A 119 21.20 8.43 18.57
C GLY A 119 21.44 7.47 19.76
N SER A 120 20.77 6.32 19.80
CA SER A 120 20.86 5.36 20.91
C SER A 120 21.85 4.23 20.63
N PRO A 121 22.80 3.93 21.55
CA PRO A 121 23.69 2.76 21.41
C PRO A 121 22.90 1.43 21.31
N CYS A 122 21.77 1.32 22.00
CA CYS A 122 20.90 0.14 21.95
C CYS A 122 20.29 -0.07 20.57
N PHE A 123 20.02 1.00 19.82
CA PHE A 123 19.52 0.89 18.43
C PHE A 123 20.53 0.17 17.53
N LEU A 124 21.80 0.55 17.58
CA LEU A 124 22.86 -0.12 16.82
C LEU A 124 23.04 -1.57 17.25
N LEU A 125 22.97 -1.84 18.57
CA LEU A 125 23.04 -3.19 19.10
C LEU A 125 21.91 -4.08 18.55
N TYR A 126 20.68 -3.60 18.56
CA TYR A 126 19.55 -4.38 18.00
C TYR A 126 19.73 -4.72 16.52
N GLN A 127 20.34 -3.84 15.75
CA GLN A 127 20.57 -4.08 14.31
C GLN A 127 21.65 -5.15 14.03
N THR A 128 22.47 -5.53 15.04
CA THR A 128 23.44 -6.62 14.87
C THR A 128 22.79 -7.99 14.81
N PHE A 129 21.54 -8.12 15.26
CA PHE A 129 20.80 -9.39 15.22
C PHE A 129 20.26 -9.66 13.82
N PRO A 130 20.51 -10.86 13.27
CA PRO A 130 19.97 -11.23 11.95
C PRO A 130 18.46 -11.07 11.89
N GLY A 131 17.95 -10.39 10.85
CA GLY A 131 16.52 -10.18 10.63
C GLY A 131 15.93 -8.92 11.31
N ILE A 132 16.70 -8.21 12.15
CA ILE A 132 16.26 -6.95 12.75
C ILE A 132 16.70 -5.78 11.86
N GLY A 133 15.76 -5.21 11.11
CA GLY A 133 15.96 -3.99 10.34
C GLY A 133 15.79 -2.72 11.20
N ALA A 134 16.12 -1.55 10.61
CA ALA A 134 16.07 -0.26 11.29
C ALA A 134 14.72 0.04 11.97
N LEU A 135 13.60 -0.21 11.28
CA LEU A 135 12.27 0.01 11.86
C LEU A 135 12.00 -0.91 13.05
N THR A 136 12.36 -2.20 12.94
CA THR A 136 12.18 -3.16 14.04
C THR A 136 13.06 -2.80 15.24
N ALA A 137 14.31 -2.37 15.01
CA ALA A 137 15.20 -1.88 16.06
C ALA A 137 14.64 -0.64 16.76
N ALA A 138 14.06 0.31 16.01
CA ALA A 138 13.42 1.50 16.55
C ALA A 138 12.18 1.16 17.40
N LEU A 139 11.37 0.20 16.96
CA LEU A 139 10.21 -0.30 17.71
C LEU A 139 10.66 -0.98 19.02
N LEU A 140 11.65 -1.87 18.94
CA LEU A 140 12.19 -2.52 20.12
C LEU A 140 12.75 -1.52 21.13
N LEU A 141 13.44 -0.49 20.66
CA LEU A 141 13.94 0.58 21.51
C LEU A 141 12.78 1.35 22.19
N GLY A 142 11.69 1.59 21.45
CA GLY A 142 10.49 2.25 22.00
C GLY A 142 9.81 1.43 23.08
N GLU A 143 9.69 0.11 22.90
CA GLU A 143 9.04 -0.80 23.83
C GLU A 143 9.93 -1.13 25.06
N LEU A 144 11.19 -1.49 24.80
CA LEU A 144 12.10 -1.94 25.85
C LEU A 144 12.82 -0.79 26.55
N GLY A 145 12.97 0.36 25.89
CA GLY A 145 13.80 1.47 26.39
C GLY A 145 15.28 1.06 26.48
N ASP A 146 15.94 1.47 27.56
CA ASP A 146 17.31 1.04 27.83
C ASP A 146 17.34 -0.40 28.34
N ILE A 147 17.86 -1.32 27.51
CA ILE A 147 17.94 -2.74 27.84
C ILE A 147 18.84 -3.00 29.06
N THR A 148 19.79 -2.12 29.38
CA THR A 148 20.69 -2.27 30.52
C THR A 148 19.98 -2.17 31.87
N ARG A 149 18.75 -1.66 31.91
CA ARG A 149 17.88 -1.64 33.08
C ARG A 149 17.51 -3.05 33.60
N PHE A 150 17.53 -4.04 32.70
CA PHE A 150 17.25 -5.43 33.04
C PHE A 150 18.55 -6.13 33.47
N LYS A 151 18.70 -6.39 34.77
CA LYS A 151 19.90 -7.04 35.31
C LYS A 151 20.02 -8.53 34.94
N THR A 152 18.90 -9.16 34.57
CA THR A 152 18.84 -10.59 34.21
C THR A 152 17.85 -10.81 33.08
N HIS A 153 18.08 -11.89 32.29
CA HIS A 153 17.14 -12.32 31.24
C HIS A 153 15.74 -12.65 31.79
N LYS A 154 15.65 -13.08 33.09
CA LYS A 154 14.35 -13.34 33.74
C LYS A 154 13.53 -12.07 33.91
N GLN A 155 14.18 -10.93 34.23
CA GLN A 155 13.49 -9.64 34.31
C GLN A 155 13.00 -9.17 32.97
N LEU A 156 13.79 -9.34 31.91
CA LEU A 156 13.37 -9.03 30.55
C LEU A 156 12.18 -9.91 30.12
N ASN A 157 12.27 -11.22 30.35
CA ASN A 157 11.18 -12.13 30.02
C ASN A 157 9.88 -11.78 30.76
N ALA A 158 9.98 -11.44 32.05
CA ALA A 158 8.80 -11.03 32.84
C ALA A 158 8.21 -9.68 32.38
N PHE A 159 9.00 -8.84 31.72
CA PHE A 159 8.52 -7.57 31.17
C PHE A 159 7.82 -7.75 29.82
N VAL A 160 8.31 -8.70 29.01
CA VAL A 160 7.76 -8.95 27.65
C VAL A 160 6.51 -9.85 27.71
N GLY A 161 6.28 -10.60 28.78
CA GLY A 161 5.15 -11.52 29.00
C GLY A 161 5.57 -12.94 28.78
#